data_e2b013a50a48d2239180a5db2e7233d8
#
_entry.id   e2b013a50a48d2239180a5db2e7233d8
#
_cell.length_a   1.000
_cell.length_b   1.000
_cell.length_c   1.000
_cell.angle_alpha   90.00
_cell.angle_beta   90.00
_cell.angle_gamma   90.00
#
_symmetry.space_group_name_H-M   'P 1'
#
loop_
_entity.id
_entity.type
_entity.pdbx_description
1 polymer ?
#
loop_
_entity_poly.entity_id
_entity_poly.type
_entity_poly.pdbx_seq_one_letter_code
_entity_poly.pdbx_strand_id
1 'polypeptide(L)'
;MEKIRISKILSEKGLCSRREADKFIELGQVLLDGKTVLELGAKAFRSQKIELKDKAKKTQLSKATIILHKPIGYISHLDDDKEFTPAASLITPDKYFKQSEDNKNPIFKSDGLAPAGRLDIDSSGLLVLTQDG
;
A
#
# COMPACT_ATOMS: atom_id res chain seq x y z
N MET A 1 -10.97 26.15 16.16
CA MET A 1 -10.58 24.89 15.52
C MET A 1 -10.25 25.12 14.05
N GLU A 2 -9.18 24.57 13.63
CA GLU A 2 -8.70 24.72 12.27
C GLU A 2 -9.16 23.55 11.39
N LYS A 3 -9.63 23.87 10.19
CA LYS A 3 -9.95 22.87 9.20
C LYS A 3 -8.68 22.32 8.53
N ILE A 4 -8.60 21.02 8.39
CA ILE A 4 -7.45 20.32 7.85
C ILE A 4 -7.90 19.49 6.66
N ARG A 5 -7.01 19.26 5.69
CA ARG A 5 -7.32 18.38 4.55
C ARG A 5 -7.77 17.01 5.02
N ILE A 6 -8.84 16.51 4.42
CA ILE A 6 -9.39 15.19 4.74
C ILE A 6 -8.34 14.11 4.51
N SER A 7 -7.53 14.21 3.46
CA SER A 7 -6.45 13.26 3.19
C SER A 7 -5.44 13.19 4.34
N LYS A 8 -5.13 14.32 4.96
CA LYS A 8 -4.24 14.35 6.11
C LYS A 8 -4.87 13.68 7.34
N ILE A 9 -6.15 13.95 7.58
CA ILE A 9 -6.88 13.36 8.71
C ILE A 9 -6.95 11.83 8.56
N LEU A 10 -7.26 11.32 7.36
CA LEU A 10 -7.30 9.89 7.08
C LEU A 10 -5.94 9.23 7.32
N SER A 11 -4.86 9.89 6.91
CA SER A 11 -3.50 9.42 7.14
C SER A 11 -3.14 9.39 8.63
N GLU A 12 -3.48 10.44 9.37
CA GLU A 12 -3.23 10.51 10.81
C GLU A 12 -3.99 9.42 11.59
N LYS A 13 -5.17 9.04 11.12
CA LYS A 13 -5.96 7.94 11.70
C LYS A 13 -5.46 6.56 11.30
N GLY A 14 -4.45 6.47 10.42
CA GLY A 14 -3.90 5.21 9.96
C GLY A 14 -4.80 4.43 9.00
N LEU A 15 -5.80 5.08 8.40
CA LEU A 15 -6.75 4.41 7.50
C LEU A 15 -6.17 4.22 6.10
N CYS A 16 -5.37 5.16 5.63
CA CYS A 16 -4.68 5.10 4.33
C CYS A 16 -3.61 6.19 4.26
N SER A 17 -2.78 6.18 3.22
CA SER A 17 -1.84 7.27 2.96
C SER A 17 -2.59 8.48 2.40
N ARG A 18 -1.95 9.67 2.39
CA ARG A 18 -2.56 10.87 1.81
C ARG A 18 -2.86 10.70 0.32
N ARG A 19 -1.93 10.08 -0.42
CA ARG A 19 -2.09 9.84 -1.85
C ARG A 19 -3.25 8.87 -2.12
N GLU A 20 -3.39 7.84 -1.32
CA GLU A 20 -4.50 6.91 -1.40
C GLU A 20 -5.83 7.58 -1.05
N ALA A 21 -5.83 8.44 -0.03
CA ALA A 21 -7.00 9.20 0.37
C ALA A 21 -7.50 10.08 -0.78
N ASP A 22 -6.60 10.77 -1.49
CA ASP A 22 -6.97 11.57 -2.65
C ASP A 22 -7.62 10.71 -3.74
N LYS A 23 -7.08 9.52 -4.00
CA LYS A 23 -7.68 8.56 -4.93
C LYS A 23 -9.09 8.14 -4.50
N PHE A 24 -9.26 7.82 -3.23
CA PHE A 24 -10.57 7.44 -2.71
C PHE A 24 -11.59 8.58 -2.80
N ILE A 25 -11.14 9.81 -2.58
CA ILE A 25 -12.01 10.99 -2.75
C ILE A 25 -12.46 11.12 -4.19
N GLU A 26 -11.54 10.99 -5.16
CA GLU A 26 -11.88 11.03 -6.59
C GLU A 26 -12.91 9.96 -6.97
N LEU A 27 -12.81 8.78 -6.39
CA LEU A 27 -13.71 7.66 -6.66
C LEU A 27 -15.03 7.73 -5.88
N GLY A 28 -15.22 8.77 -5.06
CA GLY A 28 -16.41 8.93 -4.25
C GLY A 28 -16.52 7.92 -3.11
N GLN A 29 -15.40 7.46 -2.57
CA GLN A 29 -15.34 6.42 -1.55
C GLN A 29 -15.07 6.94 -0.13
N VAL A 30 -15.11 8.25 0.06
CA VAL A 30 -14.91 8.89 1.36
C VAL A 30 -16.19 9.59 1.80
N LEU A 31 -16.59 9.36 3.04
CA LEU A 31 -17.77 9.98 3.66
C LEU A 31 -17.33 10.96 4.74
N LEU A 32 -17.91 12.15 4.71
CA LEU A 32 -17.78 13.16 5.78
C LEU A 32 -19.17 13.39 6.38
N ASP A 33 -19.31 13.03 7.66
CA ASP A 33 -20.60 13.08 8.37
C ASP A 33 -21.75 12.43 7.57
N GLY A 34 -21.45 11.29 6.94
CA GLY A 34 -22.42 10.53 6.14
C GLY A 34 -22.61 11.00 4.70
N LYS A 35 -21.93 12.06 4.29
CA LYS A 35 -22.02 12.60 2.93
C LYS A 35 -20.76 12.30 2.11
N THR A 36 -20.95 11.90 0.86
CA THR A 36 -19.84 11.62 -0.04
C THR A 36 -19.04 12.88 -0.35
N VAL A 37 -17.72 12.80 -0.20
CA VAL A 37 -16.79 13.86 -0.57
C VAL A 37 -16.22 13.55 -1.94
N LEU A 38 -16.32 14.51 -2.86
CA LEU A 38 -15.82 14.36 -4.24
C LEU A 38 -14.73 15.38 -4.59
N GLU A 39 -14.56 16.40 -3.78
CA GLU A 39 -13.62 17.48 -4.04
C GLU A 39 -12.24 17.20 -3.46
N LEU A 40 -11.22 17.17 -4.33
CA LEU A 40 -9.83 17.10 -3.91
C LEU A 40 -9.46 18.38 -3.15
N GLY A 41 -8.73 18.23 -2.06
CA GLY A 41 -8.38 19.36 -1.20
C GLY A 41 -9.46 19.76 -0.21
N ALA A 42 -10.58 19.04 -0.16
CA ALA A 42 -11.63 19.28 0.83
C ALA A 42 -11.07 19.21 2.26
N LYS A 43 -11.53 20.10 3.11
CA LYS A 43 -11.08 20.22 4.50
C LYS A 43 -12.22 19.93 5.48
N ALA A 44 -11.86 19.42 6.63
CA ALA A 44 -12.79 19.13 7.70
C ALA A 44 -12.15 19.37 9.05
N PHE A 45 -12.99 19.44 10.10
CA PHE A 45 -12.49 19.44 11.47
C PHE A 45 -12.15 18.02 11.92
N ARG A 46 -11.14 17.86 12.76
CA ARG A 46 -10.77 16.53 13.30
C ARG A 46 -11.90 15.87 14.09
N SER A 47 -12.81 16.68 14.64
CA SER A 47 -13.99 16.19 15.37
C SER A 47 -15.08 15.60 14.46
N GLN A 48 -15.05 15.89 13.17
CA GLN A 48 -16.03 15.38 12.24
C GLN A 48 -15.78 13.91 11.93
N LYS A 49 -16.86 13.17 11.67
CA LYS A 49 -16.78 11.76 11.34
C LYS A 49 -16.38 11.57 9.90
N ILE A 50 -15.20 10.99 9.67
CA ILE A 50 -14.69 10.69 8.34
C ILE A 50 -14.56 9.17 8.20
N GLU A 51 -15.16 8.61 7.16
CA GLU A 51 -15.19 7.16 6.93
C GLU A 51 -14.84 6.82 5.49
N LEU A 52 -14.27 5.65 5.30
CA LEU A 52 -14.11 5.03 3.99
C LEU A 52 -15.33 4.14 3.71
N LYS A 53 -15.81 4.15 2.47
CA LYS A 53 -16.85 3.20 2.04
C LYS A 53 -16.28 1.78 1.98
N ASP A 54 -17.15 0.79 1.99
CA ASP A 54 -16.75 -0.63 2.03
C ASP A 54 -15.76 -1.02 0.94
N LYS A 55 -15.91 -0.49 -0.26
CA LYS A 55 -15.01 -0.76 -1.37
C LYS A 55 -13.57 -0.29 -1.08
N ALA A 56 -13.42 0.89 -0.50
CA ALA A 56 -12.11 1.41 -0.08
C ALA A 56 -11.53 0.58 1.06
N LYS A 57 -12.35 0.18 2.03
CA LYS A 57 -11.93 -0.70 3.14
C LYS A 57 -11.41 -2.03 2.62
N LYS A 58 -12.09 -2.65 1.64
CA LYS A 58 -11.64 -3.90 1.03
C LYS A 58 -10.29 -3.73 0.32
N THR A 59 -10.11 -2.63 -0.40
CA THR A 59 -8.84 -2.32 -1.05
C THR A 59 -7.70 -2.25 -0.05
N GLN A 60 -7.91 -1.58 1.09
CA GLN A 60 -6.90 -1.48 2.14
C GLN A 60 -6.59 -2.82 2.79
N LEU A 61 -7.61 -3.66 3.03
CA LEU A 61 -7.43 -4.99 3.63
C LEU A 61 -6.72 -5.98 2.69
N SER A 62 -6.78 -5.77 1.38
CA SER A 62 -6.15 -6.64 0.40
C SER A 62 -4.67 -6.36 0.18
N LYS A 63 -4.11 -5.34 0.81
CA LYS A 63 -2.70 -5.01 0.69
C LYS A 63 -1.81 -6.09 1.27
N ALA A 64 -0.76 -6.43 0.54
CA ALA A 64 0.19 -7.45 0.93
C ALA A 64 1.47 -6.84 1.48
N THR A 65 2.04 -7.50 2.47
CA THR A 65 3.40 -7.28 2.94
C THR A 65 4.12 -8.60 2.85
N ILE A 66 5.24 -8.63 2.14
CA ILE A 66 5.96 -9.86 1.81
C ILE A 66 7.39 -9.75 2.33
N ILE A 67 7.85 -10.84 2.94
CA ILE A 67 9.26 -10.97 3.31
C ILE A 67 9.92 -11.83 2.25
N LEU A 68 10.91 -11.26 1.58
CA LEU A 68 11.67 -11.93 0.53
C LEU A 68 13.10 -12.14 0.98
N HIS A 69 13.61 -13.35 0.80
CA HIS A 69 15.05 -13.58 0.90
C HIS A 69 15.67 -13.20 -0.45
N LYS A 70 16.16 -11.97 -0.53
CA LYS A 70 16.70 -11.41 -1.77
C LYS A 70 18.04 -12.07 -2.13
N PRO A 71 18.15 -12.69 -3.31
CA PRO A 71 19.44 -13.17 -3.78
C PRO A 71 20.31 -12.02 -4.33
N ILE A 72 21.58 -12.32 -4.53
CA ILE A 72 22.51 -11.41 -5.19
C ILE A 72 22.09 -11.22 -6.66
N GLY A 73 22.30 -10.04 -7.19
CA GLY A 73 22.04 -9.74 -8.60
C GLY A 73 20.72 -9.02 -8.87
N TYR A 74 19.93 -8.76 -7.82
CA TYR A 74 18.67 -8.03 -7.92
C TYR A 74 18.74 -6.73 -7.15
N ILE A 75 18.14 -5.69 -7.70
CA ILE A 75 18.02 -4.40 -6.99
C ILE A 75 16.77 -4.41 -6.11
N SER A 76 16.82 -3.63 -5.01
CA SER A 76 15.70 -3.58 -4.06
C SER A 76 14.53 -2.76 -4.59
N HIS A 77 14.78 -1.69 -5.33
CA HIS A 77 13.78 -0.77 -5.84
C HIS A 77 13.49 -0.99 -7.33
N LEU A 78 12.50 -0.27 -7.85
CA LEU A 78 12.23 -0.27 -9.29
C LEU A 78 13.30 0.52 -10.03
N ASP A 79 13.74 0.00 -11.16
CA ASP A 79 14.69 0.67 -12.04
C ASP A 79 13.94 1.17 -13.29
N ASP A 80 13.77 2.48 -13.40
CA ASP A 80 13.08 3.09 -14.53
C ASP A 80 13.84 2.90 -15.85
N ASP A 81 15.17 2.78 -15.78
CA ASP A 81 16.02 2.54 -16.93
C ASP A 81 16.05 1.09 -17.39
N LYS A 82 15.45 0.19 -16.62
CA LYS A 82 15.37 -1.26 -16.88
C LYS A 82 16.72 -1.93 -17.08
N GLU A 83 17.78 -1.35 -16.55
CA GLU A 83 19.14 -1.91 -16.63
C GLU A 83 19.31 -3.09 -15.68
N PHE A 84 18.64 -3.05 -14.53
CA PHE A 84 18.72 -4.11 -13.51
C PHE A 84 17.35 -4.71 -13.24
N THR A 85 17.35 -5.96 -12.75
CA THR A 85 16.12 -6.66 -12.43
C THR A 85 15.70 -6.39 -10.98
N PRO A 86 14.49 -5.83 -10.74
CA PRO A 86 14.02 -5.59 -9.38
C PRO A 86 13.72 -6.90 -8.63
N ALA A 87 14.00 -6.89 -7.32
CA ALA A 87 13.70 -8.02 -6.45
C ALA A 87 12.19 -8.36 -6.43
N ALA A 88 11.32 -7.36 -6.61
CA ALA A 88 9.87 -7.57 -6.65
C ALA A 88 9.45 -8.52 -7.77
N SER A 89 10.24 -8.65 -8.85
CA SER A 89 9.94 -9.57 -9.95
C SER A 89 10.03 -11.05 -9.55
N LEU A 90 10.66 -11.34 -8.40
CA LEU A 90 10.76 -12.70 -7.85
C LEU A 90 9.47 -13.12 -7.13
N ILE A 91 8.56 -12.21 -6.89
CA ILE A 91 7.32 -12.52 -6.18
C ILE A 91 6.35 -13.20 -7.15
N THR A 92 6.35 -14.51 -7.13
CA THR A 92 5.46 -15.35 -7.95
C THR A 92 4.79 -16.40 -7.04
N PRO A 93 3.58 -16.86 -7.38
CA PRO A 93 2.87 -17.83 -6.52
C PRO A 93 3.62 -19.13 -6.25
N ASP A 94 4.44 -19.58 -7.19
CA ASP A 94 5.23 -20.81 -7.08
C ASP A 94 6.37 -20.74 -6.07
N LYS A 95 6.81 -19.52 -5.74
CA LYS A 95 7.91 -19.28 -4.80
C LYS A 95 7.45 -18.99 -3.38
N TYR A 96 6.16 -19.02 -3.14
CA TYR A 96 5.59 -18.74 -1.83
C TYR A 96 5.82 -19.92 -0.88
N PHE A 97 6.45 -19.62 0.27
CA PHE A 97 6.67 -20.61 1.32
C PHE A 97 5.47 -20.64 2.27
N LYS A 98 4.77 -21.77 2.32
CA LYS A 98 3.62 -21.96 3.19
C LYS A 98 4.06 -22.49 4.55
N GLN A 99 3.75 -21.74 5.60
CA GLN A 99 4.02 -22.18 6.99
C GLN A 99 2.82 -22.86 7.63
N SER A 100 1.62 -22.70 7.06
CA SER A 100 0.40 -23.29 7.61
C SER A 100 -0.23 -24.27 6.62
N GLU A 101 -1.05 -25.20 7.16
CA GLU A 101 -1.79 -26.18 6.36
C GLU A 101 -2.91 -25.56 5.52
N ASP A 102 -3.12 -24.26 5.63
CA ASP A 102 -4.04 -23.55 4.77
C ASP A 102 -3.51 -23.56 3.33
N ASN A 103 -4.10 -24.44 2.52
CA ASN A 103 -3.73 -24.63 1.12
C ASN A 103 -4.07 -23.45 0.21
N LYS A 104 -4.34 -22.28 0.78
CA LYS A 104 -4.68 -21.09 0.00
C LYS A 104 -3.42 -20.32 -0.33
N ASN A 105 -3.10 -20.23 -1.61
CA ASN A 105 -2.12 -19.26 -2.07
C ASN A 105 -2.66 -17.86 -1.77
N PRO A 106 -1.83 -16.93 -1.27
CA PRO A 106 -2.29 -15.57 -1.09
C PRO A 106 -2.68 -14.99 -2.44
N ILE A 107 -3.91 -14.51 -2.53
CA ILE A 107 -4.37 -13.79 -3.72
C ILE A 107 -3.97 -12.34 -3.49
N PHE A 108 -2.93 -11.89 -4.17
CA PHE A 108 -2.53 -10.50 -4.13
C PHE A 108 -2.06 -10.07 -5.52
N LYS A 109 -2.20 -8.78 -5.79
CA LYS A 109 -1.59 -8.19 -6.97
C LYS A 109 -0.20 -7.71 -6.57
N SER A 110 0.80 -8.02 -7.38
CA SER A 110 2.17 -7.57 -7.13
C SER A 110 2.38 -6.08 -7.41
N ASP A 111 1.39 -5.42 -8.00
CA ASP A 111 1.47 -3.99 -8.30
C ASP A 111 1.59 -3.16 -7.03
N GLY A 112 2.47 -2.18 -7.04
CA GLY A 112 2.64 -1.27 -5.92
C GLY A 112 3.44 -1.82 -4.75
N LEU A 113 4.07 -2.99 -4.89
CA LEU A 113 5.01 -3.48 -3.89
C LEU A 113 6.27 -2.63 -3.90
N ALA A 114 6.56 -2.02 -2.76
CA ALA A 114 7.74 -1.18 -2.58
C ALA A 114 8.59 -1.69 -1.44
N PRO A 115 9.92 -1.59 -1.54
CA PRO A 115 10.79 -2.03 -0.44
C PRO A 115 10.67 -1.09 0.76
N ALA A 116 10.58 -1.67 1.95
CA ALA A 116 10.60 -0.93 3.22
C ALA A 116 12.01 -0.62 3.69
N GLY A 117 13.01 -1.08 2.97
CA GLY A 117 14.42 -0.83 3.21
C GLY A 117 15.18 -1.15 1.93
N ARG A 118 16.49 -1.12 1.99
CA ARG A 118 17.33 -1.40 0.82
C ARG A 118 18.44 -2.38 1.14
N LEU A 119 18.70 -3.26 0.20
CA LEU A 119 19.91 -4.07 0.14
C LEU A 119 20.59 -3.79 -1.19
N ASP A 120 21.91 -3.73 -1.18
CA ASP A 120 22.68 -3.54 -2.41
C ASP A 120 22.49 -4.71 -3.37
N ILE A 121 22.75 -4.49 -4.65
CA ILE A 121 22.62 -5.53 -5.67
C ILE A 121 23.51 -6.75 -5.36
N ASP A 122 24.67 -6.52 -4.75
CA ASP A 122 25.64 -7.55 -4.38
C ASP A 122 25.33 -8.19 -3.01
N SER A 123 24.29 -7.74 -2.34
CA SER A 123 23.92 -8.24 -1.01
C SER A 123 22.74 -9.21 -1.10
N SER A 124 22.80 -10.23 -0.25
CA SER A 124 21.66 -11.13 -0.03
C SER A 124 21.11 -10.92 1.38
N GLY A 125 19.85 -11.25 1.59
CA GLY A 125 19.22 -11.14 2.89
C GLY A 125 17.72 -10.90 2.83
N LEU A 126 17.13 -10.65 4.01
CA LEU A 126 15.70 -10.39 4.11
C LEU A 126 15.37 -8.97 3.64
N LEU A 127 14.39 -8.89 2.75
CA LEU A 127 13.85 -7.65 2.24
C LEU A 127 12.35 -7.66 2.43
N VAL A 128 11.82 -6.61 3.05
CA VAL A 128 10.38 -6.45 3.23
C VAL A 128 9.83 -5.62 2.07
N LEU A 129 8.88 -6.18 1.35
CA LEU A 129 8.13 -5.51 0.28
C LEU A 129 6.70 -5.32 0.73
N THR A 130 6.17 -4.13 0.60
CA THR A 130 4.83 -3.82 1.09
C THR A 130 4.07 -2.93 0.12
N GLN A 131 2.75 -3.14 0.08
CA GLN A 131 1.82 -2.26 -0.62
C GLN A 131 1.26 -1.20 0.33
N ASP A 132 1.58 -1.31 1.62
CA ASP A 132 1.16 -0.35 2.64
C ASP A 132 2.23 0.72 2.80
N GLY A 133 1.89 1.92 2.40
CA GLY A 133 2.81 3.06 2.42
C GLY A 133 3.02 3.68 3.79
#